data_6bbba39a8fa8507a8695f6c606e1b2ba
#
_entry.id   6bbba39a8fa8507a8695f6c606e1b2ba
#
_cell.length_a   1.000
_cell.length_b   1.000
_cell.length_c   1.000
_cell.angle_alpha   90.00
_cell.angle_beta   90.00
_cell.angle_gamma   90.00
#
_symmetry.space_group_name_H-M   'P 1'
#
loop_
_entity.id
_entity.type
_entity.pdbx_description
1 polymer ?
#
loop_
_entity_poly.entity_id
_entity_poly.type
_entity_poly.pdbx_seq_one_letter_code
_entity_poly.pdbx_strand_id
1 'polypeptide(L)'
;TFKKIGEDYKAQIIDDIIPPGEAITVYKQGDWFDLCRGPHLPSTGKLPKAFKLMKLAGAYWRGDSKNEMLQRMYGTAWANEKDLKAHLLRLEEAEKRDHRKLATQLDLFHLDGLAAAGSIFWHPKGYQIWLQIESYMRRRLDAAGYEEIKTPQLMDSVQWEKSGHWGKYRENMFIVPDFIPEGDEGVDISVPDDAKLMALKPMNCPAHVEVFKQGQKSYRDLPLRLAEFGCCHRNEPHGALHGIMRVRQFTQDDAHIFCREDQIVEESIRFCRLLENVYRDFGFENIAVKLSTRPDVRAGDDATWDRAEKGLQDAVDAAGLPCEIMPGEGAFYGPKLEFQLTDAIGRVWQCGTLQLDYVLPERLGAEYTASDGSKQRPVMLHRAILGSMERYIGILIEEFSGAFPMWLSPVQVVVAAITDAANEYAEEAAAALRKAGLRVETDLRNEKINYKVREHSVQKVPIIAVVGGREAEDRTLALRRLGSNGQQMISLEDACRDLAQEALAPDLKSD
;
A
#
# COMPACT_ATOMS: atom_id res chain seq x y z
N THR A 1 -18.92 -41.53 -15.06
CA THR A 1 -18.57 -41.27 -16.46
C THR A 1 -17.13 -40.77 -16.55
N PHE A 2 -16.72 -39.73 -15.79
CA PHE A 2 -15.39 -39.10 -15.83
C PHE A 2 -14.26 -40.09 -15.54
N LYS A 3 -14.35 -40.93 -14.50
CA LYS A 3 -13.36 -42.00 -14.22
C LYS A 3 -13.13 -42.96 -15.38
N LYS A 4 -14.19 -43.23 -16.20
CA LYS A 4 -14.08 -44.11 -17.35
C LYS A 4 -13.34 -43.55 -18.56
N ILE A 5 -13.25 -42.23 -18.65
CA ILE A 5 -12.56 -41.52 -19.74
C ILE A 5 -11.22 -40.92 -19.29
N GLY A 6 -10.75 -41.26 -18.09
CA GLY A 6 -9.46 -40.82 -17.57
C GLY A 6 -9.44 -39.38 -17.04
N GLU A 7 -10.61 -38.78 -16.78
CA GLU A 7 -10.74 -37.41 -16.21
C GLU A 7 -10.80 -37.46 -14.68
N ASP A 8 -9.70 -37.87 -14.08
CA ASP A 8 -9.61 -38.10 -12.64
C ASP A 8 -9.82 -36.82 -11.79
N TYR A 9 -9.32 -35.67 -12.24
CA TYR A 9 -9.56 -34.39 -11.56
C TYR A 9 -11.04 -33.99 -11.51
N LYS A 10 -11.80 -34.27 -12.60
CA LYS A 10 -13.26 -34.04 -12.62
C LYS A 10 -13.98 -34.96 -11.65
N ALA A 11 -13.52 -36.21 -11.56
CA ALA A 11 -14.05 -37.17 -10.60
C ALA A 11 -13.82 -36.73 -9.16
N GLN A 12 -12.61 -36.23 -8.84
CA GLN A 12 -12.28 -35.67 -7.52
C GLN A 12 -13.13 -34.42 -7.18
N ILE A 13 -13.39 -33.54 -8.16
CA ILE A 13 -14.27 -32.37 -7.93
C ILE A 13 -15.68 -32.82 -7.55
N ILE A 14 -16.22 -33.86 -8.22
CA ILE A 14 -17.54 -34.40 -7.93
C ILE A 14 -17.58 -35.01 -6.53
N ASP A 15 -16.59 -35.84 -6.22
CA ASP A 15 -16.55 -36.61 -4.97
C ASP A 15 -16.32 -35.70 -3.73
N ASP A 16 -15.51 -34.65 -3.86
CA ASP A 16 -15.03 -33.87 -2.71
C ASP A 16 -15.68 -32.48 -2.56
N ILE A 17 -16.16 -31.87 -3.64
CA ILE A 17 -16.62 -30.46 -3.62
C ILE A 17 -18.13 -30.33 -3.78
N ILE A 18 -18.75 -31.21 -4.59
CA ILE A 18 -20.19 -31.12 -4.85
C ILE A 18 -20.95 -31.86 -3.75
N PRO A 19 -21.83 -31.17 -3.00
CA PRO A 19 -22.62 -31.80 -1.93
C PRO A 19 -23.45 -32.97 -2.46
N PRO A 20 -23.60 -34.05 -1.69
CA PRO A 20 -24.45 -35.19 -2.07
C PRO A 20 -25.89 -34.74 -2.35
N GLY A 21 -26.40 -35.09 -3.54
CA GLY A 21 -27.75 -34.73 -3.98
C GLY A 21 -27.86 -33.42 -4.76
N GLU A 22 -26.78 -32.67 -4.90
CA GLU A 22 -26.76 -31.50 -5.79
C GLU A 22 -26.69 -31.93 -7.27
N ALA A 23 -27.46 -31.23 -8.12
CA ALA A 23 -27.48 -31.51 -9.54
C ALA A 23 -26.16 -31.14 -10.23
N ILE A 24 -25.58 -32.10 -10.91
CA ILE A 24 -24.34 -31.91 -11.69
C ILE A 24 -24.70 -31.47 -13.10
N THR A 25 -24.22 -30.32 -13.53
CA THR A 25 -24.39 -29.82 -14.89
C THR A 25 -23.18 -30.15 -15.76
N VAL A 26 -23.46 -30.66 -16.98
CA VAL A 26 -22.45 -31.01 -17.98
C VAL A 26 -22.75 -30.25 -19.26
N TYR A 27 -21.75 -29.58 -19.80
CA TYR A 27 -21.82 -28.86 -21.06
C TYR A 27 -21.13 -29.65 -22.16
N LYS A 28 -21.80 -29.77 -23.30
CA LYS A 28 -21.30 -30.51 -24.48
C LYS A 28 -20.99 -29.55 -25.62
N GLN A 29 -19.90 -29.87 -26.33
CA GLN A 29 -19.48 -29.15 -27.53
C GLN A 29 -18.95 -30.17 -28.55
N GLY A 30 -19.81 -30.59 -29.49
CA GLY A 30 -19.51 -31.72 -30.35
C GLY A 30 -19.39 -32.99 -29.51
N ASP A 31 -18.29 -33.69 -29.70
CA ASP A 31 -17.99 -34.94 -28.97
C ASP A 31 -17.33 -34.69 -27.61
N TRP A 32 -16.92 -33.45 -27.34
CA TRP A 32 -16.33 -33.07 -26.08
C TRP A 32 -17.38 -32.62 -25.05
N PHE A 33 -17.17 -32.98 -23.79
CA PHE A 33 -18.02 -32.51 -22.67
C PHE A 33 -17.22 -32.32 -21.41
N ASP A 34 -17.68 -31.39 -20.57
CA ASP A 34 -17.05 -31.10 -19.30
C ASP A 34 -18.08 -30.65 -18.23
N LEU A 35 -17.61 -30.73 -16.99
CA LEU A 35 -18.30 -30.25 -15.81
C LEU A 35 -18.29 -28.72 -15.81
N CYS A 36 -19.42 -28.03 -15.69
CA CYS A 36 -19.48 -26.60 -15.55
C CYS A 36 -20.83 -26.12 -14.99
N ARG A 37 -20.78 -25.08 -14.18
CA ARG A 37 -21.99 -24.42 -13.65
C ARG A 37 -22.60 -23.40 -14.63
N GLY A 38 -21.87 -23.01 -15.68
CA GLY A 38 -22.30 -21.94 -16.55
C GLY A 38 -22.11 -20.54 -15.93
N PRO A 39 -22.70 -19.49 -16.53
CA PRO A 39 -23.40 -19.51 -17.79
C PRO A 39 -22.47 -19.76 -18.99
N HIS A 40 -23.03 -20.25 -20.09
CA HIS A 40 -22.32 -20.48 -21.35
C HIS A 40 -23.01 -19.75 -22.49
N LEU A 41 -22.23 -19.42 -23.54
CA LEU A 41 -22.78 -19.01 -24.83
C LEU A 41 -23.59 -20.15 -25.46
N PRO A 42 -24.68 -19.83 -26.17
CA PRO A 42 -25.52 -20.89 -26.84
C PRO A 42 -24.74 -21.73 -27.85
N SER A 43 -23.69 -21.18 -28.42
CA SER A 43 -22.76 -21.91 -29.31
C SER A 43 -21.44 -21.16 -29.41
N THR A 44 -20.35 -21.87 -29.75
CA THR A 44 -19.03 -21.27 -30.02
C THR A 44 -19.03 -20.32 -31.21
N GLY A 45 -19.97 -20.46 -32.15
CA GLY A 45 -20.15 -19.50 -33.24
C GLY A 45 -20.64 -18.11 -32.80
N LYS A 46 -21.09 -17.99 -31.55
CA LYS A 46 -21.44 -16.68 -30.94
C LYS A 46 -20.26 -16.00 -30.25
N LEU A 47 -19.12 -16.68 -30.11
CA LEU A 47 -17.92 -16.09 -29.54
C LEU A 47 -17.40 -14.98 -30.49
N PRO A 48 -17.23 -13.74 -30.01
CA PRO A 48 -16.59 -12.71 -30.80
C PRO A 48 -15.17 -13.08 -31.20
N LYS A 49 -14.68 -12.60 -32.34
CA LYS A 49 -13.28 -12.83 -32.76
C LYS A 49 -12.27 -12.05 -31.90
N ALA A 50 -12.76 -11.08 -31.13
CA ALA A 50 -11.98 -10.21 -30.25
C ALA A 50 -11.54 -10.97 -28.96
N PHE A 51 -10.67 -11.96 -29.10
CA PHE A 51 -10.05 -12.67 -27.97
C PHE A 51 -8.56 -12.87 -28.18
N LYS A 52 -7.81 -13.07 -27.08
CA LYS A 52 -6.38 -13.35 -27.15
C LYS A 52 -5.98 -14.31 -26.03
N LEU A 53 -5.17 -15.31 -26.36
CA LEU A 53 -4.44 -16.11 -25.37
C LEU A 53 -3.24 -15.29 -24.89
N MET A 54 -3.12 -15.12 -23.57
CA MET A 54 -2.19 -14.18 -22.97
C MET A 54 -0.90 -14.85 -22.50
N LYS A 55 -1.02 -15.85 -21.64
CA LYS A 55 0.11 -16.57 -21.07
C LYS A 55 -0.24 -17.99 -20.66
N LEU A 56 0.80 -18.82 -20.54
CA LEU A 56 0.79 -20.12 -19.90
C LEU A 56 1.55 -20.03 -18.57
N ALA A 57 1.03 -20.64 -17.52
CA ALA A 57 1.69 -20.72 -16.23
C ALA A 57 1.42 -22.06 -15.55
N GLY A 58 2.31 -22.50 -14.65
CA GLY A 58 2.05 -23.59 -13.73
C GLY A 58 0.99 -23.22 -12.70
N ALA A 59 0.17 -24.18 -12.28
CA ALA A 59 -0.77 -24.01 -11.18
C ALA A 59 -0.92 -25.35 -10.46
N TYR A 60 -0.68 -25.38 -9.17
CA TYR A 60 -0.89 -26.58 -8.37
C TYR A 60 -2.38 -26.92 -8.28
N TRP A 61 -2.68 -28.21 -8.39
CA TRP A 61 -4.05 -28.68 -8.21
C TRP A 61 -4.60 -28.23 -6.86
N ARG A 62 -5.79 -27.61 -6.86
CA ARG A 62 -6.45 -27.02 -5.68
C ARG A 62 -5.63 -25.94 -4.95
N GLY A 63 -4.61 -25.41 -5.59
CA GLY A 63 -3.77 -24.37 -4.98
C GLY A 63 -2.79 -24.88 -3.91
N ASP A 64 -2.71 -26.17 -3.66
CA ASP A 64 -1.79 -26.77 -2.71
C ASP A 64 -0.49 -27.19 -3.43
N SER A 65 0.64 -26.66 -2.98
CA SER A 65 1.96 -26.95 -3.56
C SER A 65 2.43 -28.40 -3.38
N LYS A 66 1.75 -29.18 -2.55
CA LYS A 66 1.98 -30.64 -2.39
C LYS A 66 1.31 -31.47 -3.48
N ASN A 67 0.36 -30.89 -4.20
CA ASN A 67 -0.35 -31.53 -5.29
C ASN A 67 0.39 -31.35 -6.62
N GLU A 68 -0.07 -32.05 -7.64
CA GLU A 68 0.48 -31.99 -9.00
C GLU A 68 0.39 -30.59 -9.60
N MET A 69 1.46 -30.19 -10.31
CA MET A 69 1.50 -28.95 -11.06
C MET A 69 0.85 -29.15 -12.43
N LEU A 70 -0.25 -28.44 -12.66
CA LEU A 70 -0.96 -28.38 -13.92
C LEU A 70 -0.56 -27.14 -14.73
N GLN A 71 -0.88 -27.15 -16.02
CA GLN A 71 -0.73 -25.99 -16.90
C GLN A 71 -2.03 -25.19 -16.91
N ARG A 72 -1.92 -23.87 -16.66
CA ARG A 72 -3.04 -22.94 -16.73
C ARG A 72 -2.83 -21.94 -17.85
N MET A 73 -3.73 -21.96 -18.83
CA MET A 73 -3.77 -20.96 -19.90
C MET A 73 -4.66 -19.78 -19.49
N TYR A 74 -4.13 -18.58 -19.64
CA TYR A 74 -4.86 -17.34 -19.43
C TYR A 74 -5.21 -16.71 -20.76
N GLY A 75 -6.44 -16.23 -20.88
CA GLY A 75 -6.92 -15.51 -22.04
C GLY A 75 -7.89 -14.40 -21.67
N THR A 76 -8.19 -13.55 -22.65
CA THR A 76 -9.19 -12.49 -22.53
C THR A 76 -10.09 -12.47 -23.76
N ALA A 77 -11.35 -12.11 -23.58
CA ALA A 77 -12.32 -11.95 -24.67
C ALA A 77 -13.14 -10.69 -24.46
N TRP A 78 -13.43 -9.98 -25.54
CA TRP A 78 -14.10 -8.67 -25.53
C TRP A 78 -15.24 -8.64 -26.55
N ALA A 79 -16.17 -7.70 -26.38
CA ALA A 79 -17.30 -7.56 -27.28
C ALA A 79 -16.88 -7.23 -28.73
N ASN A 80 -15.79 -6.51 -28.89
CA ASN A 80 -15.25 -6.08 -30.18
C ASN A 80 -13.73 -5.87 -30.14
N GLU A 81 -13.12 -5.77 -31.33
CA GLU A 81 -11.67 -5.57 -31.50
C GLU A 81 -11.15 -4.26 -30.91
N LYS A 82 -11.95 -3.19 -30.87
CA LYS A 82 -11.57 -1.89 -30.29
C LYS A 82 -11.32 -2.03 -28.79
N ASP A 83 -12.23 -2.72 -28.10
CA ASP A 83 -12.12 -2.93 -26.64
C ASP A 83 -10.96 -3.88 -26.31
N LEU A 84 -10.76 -4.94 -27.11
CA LEU A 84 -9.60 -5.81 -26.97
C LEU A 84 -8.29 -5.03 -27.12
N LYS A 85 -8.20 -4.19 -28.17
CA LYS A 85 -7.00 -3.40 -28.42
C LYS A 85 -6.75 -2.38 -27.29
N ALA A 86 -7.79 -1.74 -26.79
CA ALA A 86 -7.69 -0.82 -25.65
C ALA A 86 -7.21 -1.55 -24.38
N HIS A 87 -7.72 -2.75 -24.12
CA HIS A 87 -7.27 -3.60 -23.01
C HIS A 87 -5.80 -4.00 -23.14
N LEU A 88 -5.37 -4.44 -24.32
CA LEU A 88 -3.98 -4.83 -24.56
C LEU A 88 -3.01 -3.67 -24.41
N LEU A 89 -3.39 -2.48 -24.90
CA LEU A 89 -2.60 -1.25 -24.71
C LEU A 89 -2.46 -0.91 -23.22
N ARG A 90 -3.55 -1.02 -22.46
CA ARG A 90 -3.51 -0.79 -21.00
C ARG A 90 -2.60 -1.76 -20.28
N LEU A 91 -2.57 -3.04 -20.68
CA LEU A 91 -1.65 -4.03 -20.12
C LEU A 91 -0.19 -3.73 -20.46
N GLU A 92 0.08 -3.28 -21.69
CA GLU A 92 1.41 -2.86 -22.13
C GLU A 92 1.89 -1.63 -21.32
N GLU A 93 1.02 -0.65 -21.12
CA GLU A 93 1.34 0.52 -20.28
C GLU A 93 1.56 0.13 -18.82
N ALA A 94 0.76 -0.80 -18.26
CA ALA A 94 0.97 -1.33 -16.92
C ALA A 94 2.34 -2.02 -16.80
N GLU A 95 2.76 -2.78 -17.81
CA GLU A 95 4.05 -3.46 -17.82
C GLU A 95 5.24 -2.47 -17.89
N LYS A 96 5.10 -1.37 -18.63
CA LYS A 96 6.12 -0.31 -18.69
C LYS A 96 6.26 0.42 -17.35
N ARG A 97 5.17 0.51 -16.58
CA ARG A 97 5.11 1.19 -15.28
C ARG A 97 5.38 0.27 -14.09
N ASP A 98 5.62 -1.03 -14.31
CA ASP A 98 5.85 -2.01 -13.24
C ASP A 98 6.93 -1.52 -12.26
N HIS A 99 6.52 -1.35 -11.00
CA HIS A 99 7.38 -0.81 -9.94
C HIS A 99 8.68 -1.61 -9.74
N ARG A 100 8.69 -2.92 -10.03
CA ARG A 100 9.89 -3.77 -9.92
C ARG A 100 10.93 -3.44 -10.99
N LYS A 101 10.46 -3.22 -12.23
CA LYS A 101 11.32 -2.80 -13.35
C LYS A 101 11.88 -1.40 -13.12
N LEU A 102 10.99 -0.47 -12.74
CA LEU A 102 11.37 0.91 -12.47
C LEU A 102 12.30 1.03 -11.26
N ALA A 103 12.07 0.25 -10.20
CA ALA A 103 12.95 0.23 -9.04
C ALA A 103 14.38 -0.20 -9.40
N THR A 104 14.53 -1.23 -10.22
CA THR A 104 15.85 -1.65 -10.71
C THR A 104 16.50 -0.58 -11.57
N GLN A 105 15.74 0.04 -12.49
CA GLN A 105 16.24 1.09 -13.37
C GLN A 105 16.66 2.35 -12.61
N LEU A 106 15.94 2.73 -11.57
CA LEU A 106 16.11 3.96 -10.79
C LEU A 106 16.91 3.75 -9.49
N ASP A 107 17.35 2.52 -9.24
CA ASP A 107 18.10 2.14 -8.03
C ASP A 107 17.37 2.47 -6.73
N LEU A 108 16.09 2.07 -6.63
CA LEU A 108 15.24 2.40 -5.49
C LEU A 108 15.25 1.34 -4.38
N PHE A 109 15.14 0.07 -4.75
CA PHE A 109 15.12 -1.07 -3.84
C PHE A 109 15.34 -2.39 -4.60
N HIS A 110 15.61 -3.46 -3.84
CA HIS A 110 15.55 -4.83 -4.36
C HIS A 110 14.84 -5.77 -3.38
N LEU A 111 14.46 -6.92 -3.91
CA LEU A 111 13.86 -8.03 -3.18
C LEU A 111 14.76 -9.25 -3.34
N ASP A 112 15.14 -9.88 -2.24
CA ASP A 112 15.90 -11.11 -2.24
C ASP A 112 15.12 -12.20 -1.50
N GLY A 113 14.67 -13.21 -2.26
CA GLY A 113 13.89 -14.31 -1.71
C GLY A 113 14.67 -15.27 -0.81
N LEU A 114 16.01 -15.29 -0.91
CA LEU A 114 16.86 -16.12 -0.06
C LEU A 114 17.23 -15.42 1.23
N ALA A 115 17.57 -14.14 1.17
CA ALA A 115 17.97 -13.37 2.34
C ALA A 115 16.77 -12.98 3.21
N ALA A 116 15.65 -12.54 2.61
CA ALA A 116 14.50 -12.04 3.35
C ALA A 116 13.21 -12.11 2.52
N ALA A 117 12.65 -13.31 2.31
CA ALA A 117 11.46 -13.50 1.50
C ALA A 117 10.27 -12.64 1.96
N GLY A 118 9.82 -11.72 1.11
CA GLY A 118 8.71 -10.80 1.39
C GLY A 118 9.11 -9.58 2.23
N SER A 119 10.41 -9.26 2.32
CA SER A 119 10.92 -8.01 2.88
C SER A 119 11.72 -7.24 1.84
N ILE A 120 11.87 -5.93 2.03
CA ILE A 120 12.42 -5.01 1.04
C ILE A 120 13.76 -4.49 1.52
N PHE A 121 14.76 -4.51 0.64
CA PHE A 121 16.03 -3.82 0.84
C PHE A 121 15.97 -2.47 0.15
N TRP A 122 15.77 -1.40 0.92
CA TRP A 122 15.71 -0.04 0.41
C TRP A 122 17.11 0.50 0.09
N HIS A 123 17.29 0.99 -1.14
CA HIS A 123 18.49 1.72 -1.53
C HIS A 123 18.39 3.20 -1.15
N PRO A 124 19.49 3.95 -1.15
CA PRO A 124 19.47 5.35 -0.71
C PRO A 124 18.42 6.21 -1.42
N LYS A 125 18.23 6.03 -2.74
CA LYS A 125 17.23 6.80 -3.51
C LYS A 125 15.79 6.40 -3.13
N GLY A 126 15.50 5.12 -2.98
CA GLY A 126 14.19 4.65 -2.55
C GLY A 126 13.87 5.06 -1.11
N TYR A 127 14.85 4.96 -0.21
CA TYR A 127 14.68 5.39 1.16
C TYR A 127 14.51 6.91 1.28
N GLN A 128 15.10 7.69 0.36
CA GLN A 128 14.86 9.13 0.31
C GLN A 128 13.39 9.47 -0.01
N ILE A 129 12.74 8.71 -0.93
CA ILE A 129 11.30 8.86 -1.20
C ILE A 129 10.48 8.54 0.07
N TRP A 130 10.84 7.45 0.76
CA TRP A 130 10.24 7.08 2.04
C TRP A 130 10.28 8.23 3.05
N LEU A 131 11.46 8.80 3.28
CA LEU A 131 11.66 9.90 4.23
C LEU A 131 10.85 11.15 3.87
N GLN A 132 10.67 11.46 2.59
CA GLN A 132 9.83 12.59 2.16
C GLN A 132 8.35 12.35 2.48
N ILE A 133 7.84 11.15 2.20
CA ILE A 133 6.45 10.78 2.50
C ILE A 133 6.22 10.77 4.01
N GLU A 134 7.11 10.15 4.76
CA GLU A 134 7.03 10.04 6.22
C GLU A 134 7.05 11.44 6.89
N SER A 135 7.95 12.33 6.44
CA SER A 135 8.04 13.71 6.95
C SER A 135 6.78 14.52 6.60
N TYR A 136 6.26 14.40 5.39
CA TYR A 136 5.00 15.02 4.97
C TYR A 136 3.84 14.53 5.86
N MET A 137 3.68 13.22 6.01
CA MET A 137 2.62 12.64 6.82
C MET A 137 2.69 13.08 8.29
N ARG A 138 3.89 13.14 8.89
CA ARG A 138 4.05 13.65 10.27
C ARG A 138 3.50 15.06 10.43
N ARG A 139 3.84 15.97 9.52
CA ARG A 139 3.31 17.35 9.58
C ARG A 139 1.80 17.41 9.44
N ARG A 140 1.24 16.59 8.51
CA ARG A 140 -0.22 16.52 8.30
C ARG A 140 -0.94 15.96 9.51
N LEU A 141 -0.37 14.95 10.17
CA LEU A 141 -0.94 14.32 11.36
C LEU A 141 -0.83 15.22 12.59
N ASP A 142 0.32 15.85 12.81
CA ASP A 142 0.53 16.82 13.88
C ASP A 142 -0.47 17.98 13.78
N ALA A 143 -0.60 18.58 12.59
CA ALA A 143 -1.59 19.64 12.32
C ALA A 143 -3.04 19.18 12.53
N ALA A 144 -3.35 17.88 12.38
CA ALA A 144 -4.65 17.29 12.66
C ALA A 144 -4.84 16.85 14.12
N GLY A 145 -3.85 17.10 15.00
CA GLY A 145 -3.89 16.82 16.43
C GLY A 145 -3.69 15.34 16.78
N TYR A 146 -2.90 14.61 16.01
CA TYR A 146 -2.45 13.26 16.36
C TYR A 146 -1.16 13.31 17.17
N GLU A 147 -1.07 12.46 18.18
CA GLU A 147 0.13 12.23 18.97
C GLU A 147 0.88 11.01 18.44
N GLU A 148 2.13 11.19 17.98
CA GLU A 148 2.95 10.09 17.48
C GLU A 148 3.49 9.26 18.65
N ILE A 149 3.30 7.94 18.58
CA ILE A 149 3.80 6.97 19.55
C ILE A 149 4.66 5.92 18.86
N LYS A 150 5.36 5.10 19.66
CA LYS A 150 6.09 3.93 19.17
C LYS A 150 5.87 2.74 20.09
N THR A 151 5.47 1.61 19.50
CA THR A 151 5.16 0.39 20.26
C THR A 151 6.09 -0.77 19.91
N PRO A 152 6.28 -1.76 20.81
CA PRO A 152 7.11 -2.92 20.54
C PRO A 152 6.65 -3.74 19.34
N GLN A 153 7.59 -4.28 18.58
CA GLN A 153 7.28 -5.20 17.48
C GLN A 153 7.03 -6.63 17.95
N LEU A 154 7.78 -7.08 18.95
CA LEU A 154 7.66 -8.40 19.54
C LEU A 154 6.83 -8.31 20.83
N MET A 155 5.73 -9.03 20.89
CA MET A 155 4.78 -8.98 22.00
C MET A 155 4.39 -10.40 22.44
N ASP A 156 4.07 -10.55 23.72
CA ASP A 156 3.65 -11.80 24.35
C ASP A 156 2.32 -12.31 23.76
N SER A 157 2.18 -13.63 23.61
CA SER A 157 0.97 -14.29 23.11
C SER A 157 -0.28 -13.93 23.92
N VAL A 158 -0.16 -13.65 25.20
CA VAL A 158 -1.26 -13.26 26.10
C VAL A 158 -2.00 -12.01 25.60
N GLN A 159 -1.29 -11.05 24.97
CA GLN A 159 -1.94 -9.87 24.38
C GLN A 159 -2.78 -10.25 23.16
N TRP A 160 -2.30 -11.17 22.36
CA TRP A 160 -2.99 -11.66 21.17
C TRP A 160 -4.19 -12.54 21.52
N GLU A 161 -4.11 -13.28 22.62
CA GLU A 161 -5.22 -14.06 23.18
C GLU A 161 -6.33 -13.15 23.69
N LYS A 162 -6.00 -12.17 24.55
CA LYS A 162 -6.96 -11.20 25.10
C LYS A 162 -7.68 -10.43 24.00
N SER A 163 -6.96 -9.95 23.01
CA SER A 163 -7.53 -9.23 21.87
C SER A 163 -8.31 -10.12 20.90
N GLY A 164 -8.18 -11.45 20.99
CA GLY A 164 -8.83 -12.43 20.13
C GLY A 164 -8.10 -12.71 18.80
N HIS A 165 -6.96 -12.08 18.56
CA HIS A 165 -6.17 -12.29 17.34
C HIS A 165 -5.55 -13.70 17.31
N TRP A 166 -5.13 -14.23 18.46
CA TRP A 166 -4.53 -15.57 18.54
C TRP A 166 -5.42 -16.67 17.99
N GLY A 167 -6.73 -16.60 18.26
CA GLY A 167 -7.67 -17.61 17.79
C GLY A 167 -8.07 -17.47 16.31
N LYS A 168 -8.03 -16.26 15.76
CA LYS A 168 -8.56 -15.96 14.41
C LYS A 168 -7.50 -15.65 13.37
N TYR A 169 -6.28 -15.28 13.80
CA TYR A 169 -5.25 -14.74 12.93
C TYR A 169 -3.89 -15.43 13.07
N ARG A 170 -3.78 -16.46 13.95
CA ARG A 170 -2.54 -17.15 14.29
C ARG A 170 -1.76 -17.66 13.07
N GLU A 171 -2.45 -18.20 12.09
CA GLU A 171 -1.83 -18.74 10.87
C GLU A 171 -1.06 -17.69 10.07
N ASN A 172 -1.44 -16.42 10.23
CA ASN A 172 -0.81 -15.27 9.57
C ASN A 172 0.22 -14.56 10.46
N MET A 173 0.60 -15.12 11.62
CA MET A 173 1.56 -14.52 12.55
C MET A 173 2.91 -15.21 12.47
N PHE A 174 3.99 -14.45 12.63
CA PHE A 174 5.30 -15.00 12.93
C PHE A 174 5.41 -15.21 14.43
N ILE A 175 5.49 -16.47 14.86
CA ILE A 175 5.56 -16.86 16.26
C ILE A 175 7.02 -17.10 16.62
N VAL A 176 7.44 -16.50 17.73
CA VAL A 176 8.81 -16.57 18.24
C VAL A 176 8.75 -17.25 19.63
N PRO A 177 9.21 -18.48 19.74
CA PRO A 177 9.33 -19.15 21.05
C PRO A 177 10.52 -18.60 21.85
N ASP A 178 10.36 -18.49 23.15
CA ASP A 178 11.43 -18.08 24.09
C ASP A 178 12.24 -19.27 24.50
N PHE A 179 12.97 -19.90 23.59
CA PHE A 179 13.93 -20.95 23.88
C PHE A 179 15.02 -21.02 22.79
N ILE A 180 16.18 -21.49 23.17
CA ILE A 180 17.26 -21.79 22.24
C ILE A 180 17.21 -23.29 21.97
N PRO A 181 17.02 -23.72 20.70
CA PRO A 181 17.07 -25.16 20.39
C PRO A 181 18.43 -25.75 20.70
N GLU A 182 18.46 -26.83 21.48
CA GLU A 182 19.67 -27.61 21.69
C GLU A 182 19.71 -28.73 20.66
N GLY A 183 20.74 -28.77 19.81
CA GLY A 183 20.94 -29.84 18.84
C GLY A 183 21.80 -29.41 17.65
N ASP A 184 22.39 -30.39 16.99
CA ASP A 184 23.15 -30.22 15.75
C ASP A 184 22.23 -29.95 14.52
N GLU A 185 22.80 -29.43 13.45
CA GLU A 185 22.08 -29.21 12.17
C GLU A 185 21.34 -30.48 11.71
N GLY A 186 20.03 -30.38 11.47
CA GLY A 186 19.19 -31.46 10.97
C GLY A 186 18.32 -32.18 11.99
N VAL A 187 18.32 -31.77 13.26
CA VAL A 187 17.42 -32.29 14.28
C VAL A 187 16.05 -31.60 14.17
N ASP A 188 14.98 -32.40 14.26
CA ASP A 188 13.61 -31.89 14.31
C ASP A 188 13.42 -31.10 15.62
N ILE A 189 13.35 -29.77 15.51
CA ILE A 189 13.26 -28.87 16.65
C ILE A 189 11.80 -28.82 17.09
N SER A 190 11.43 -29.61 18.08
CA SER A 190 10.13 -29.48 18.74
C SER A 190 10.15 -28.32 19.73
N VAL A 191 9.17 -27.43 19.63
CA VAL A 191 8.95 -26.39 20.65
C VAL A 191 8.46 -27.04 21.92
N PRO A 192 9.14 -26.83 23.08
CA PRO A 192 8.67 -27.37 24.37
C PRO A 192 7.25 -26.89 24.68
N ASP A 193 6.43 -27.76 25.31
CA ASP A 193 5.03 -27.41 25.64
C ASP A 193 4.93 -26.25 26.65
N ASP A 194 5.96 -26.04 27.47
CA ASP A 194 6.07 -24.95 28.43
C ASP A 194 6.81 -23.71 27.92
N ALA A 195 7.22 -23.68 26.64
CA ALA A 195 7.87 -22.55 26.05
C ALA A 195 6.93 -21.33 26.01
N LYS A 196 7.44 -20.20 26.47
CA LYS A 196 6.73 -18.92 26.35
C LYS A 196 6.71 -18.48 24.89
N LEU A 197 5.51 -18.23 24.36
CA LEU A 197 5.34 -17.81 22.99
C LEU A 197 5.19 -16.29 22.90
N MET A 198 5.93 -15.70 22.00
CA MET A 198 5.77 -14.31 21.56
C MET A 198 5.41 -14.29 20.08
N ALA A 199 4.96 -13.15 19.56
CA ALA A 199 4.75 -12.98 18.13
C ALA A 199 5.18 -11.60 17.67
N LEU A 200 5.70 -11.51 16.43
CA LEU A 200 5.84 -10.23 15.76
C LEU A 200 4.44 -9.65 15.47
N LYS A 201 4.21 -8.40 15.83
CA LYS A 201 2.89 -7.78 15.70
C LYS A 201 2.42 -7.78 14.24
N PRO A 202 1.24 -8.35 13.93
CA PRO A 202 0.62 -8.26 12.61
C PRO A 202 -0.17 -6.97 12.42
N MET A 203 -0.45 -6.24 13.52
CA MET A 203 -1.17 -4.97 13.59
C MET A 203 -0.84 -4.23 14.90
N ASN A 204 -1.14 -2.94 14.96
CA ASN A 204 -0.72 -2.07 16.06
C ASN A 204 -1.79 -1.90 17.17
N CYS A 205 -3.06 -2.21 16.86
CA CYS A 205 -4.20 -1.88 17.70
C CYS A 205 -4.09 -2.35 19.17
N PRO A 206 -3.69 -3.58 19.53
CA PRO A 206 -3.58 -3.97 20.93
C PRO A 206 -2.54 -3.16 21.70
N ALA A 207 -1.42 -2.81 21.06
CA ALA A 207 -0.37 -2.01 21.67
C ALA A 207 -0.81 -0.56 21.91
N HIS A 208 -1.59 0.04 21.00
CA HIS A 208 -2.16 1.38 21.20
C HIS A 208 -3.16 1.41 22.36
N VAL A 209 -3.94 0.36 22.55
CA VAL A 209 -4.81 0.23 23.72
C VAL A 209 -4.00 0.19 25.02
N GLU A 210 -2.85 -0.52 25.03
CA GLU A 210 -1.96 -0.52 26.22
C GLU A 210 -1.40 0.87 26.52
N VAL A 211 -1.08 1.68 25.49
CA VAL A 211 -0.69 3.08 25.69
C VAL A 211 -1.85 3.91 26.23
N PHE A 212 -3.04 3.77 25.68
CA PHE A 212 -4.24 4.47 26.16
C PHE A 212 -4.52 4.18 27.64
N LYS A 213 -4.34 2.95 28.10
CA LYS A 213 -4.57 2.52 29.48
C LYS A 213 -3.59 3.12 30.52
N GLN A 214 -2.50 3.72 30.06
CA GLN A 214 -1.55 4.33 31.00
C GLN A 214 -2.12 5.60 31.61
N GLY A 215 -2.17 5.64 32.92
CA GLY A 215 -2.81 6.72 33.71
C GLY A 215 -4.34 6.69 33.64
N GLN A 216 -4.97 7.61 34.39
CA GLN A 216 -6.41 7.77 34.37
C GLN A 216 -6.81 8.69 33.23
N LYS A 217 -7.74 8.24 32.39
CA LYS A 217 -8.34 9.04 31.34
C LYS A 217 -9.71 9.54 31.78
N SER A 218 -10.06 10.77 31.41
CA SER A 218 -11.38 11.36 31.61
C SER A 218 -12.05 11.69 30.28
N TYR A 219 -13.33 11.97 30.28
CA TYR A 219 -14.05 12.42 29.09
C TYR A 219 -13.48 13.67 28.44
N ARG A 220 -12.67 14.47 29.18
CA ARG A 220 -12.02 15.69 28.68
C ARG A 220 -10.77 15.40 27.87
N ASP A 221 -10.18 14.21 28.06
CA ASP A 221 -9.00 13.76 27.33
C ASP A 221 -9.38 13.14 25.97
N LEU A 222 -10.69 13.02 25.70
CA LEU A 222 -11.21 12.45 24.46
C LEU A 222 -11.77 13.53 23.51
N PRO A 223 -11.53 13.43 22.20
CA PRO A 223 -10.89 12.30 21.51
C PRO A 223 -9.37 12.31 21.66
N LEU A 224 -8.78 11.16 21.95
CA LEU A 224 -7.33 10.95 21.95
C LEU A 224 -6.94 10.22 20.66
N ARG A 225 -6.03 10.83 19.86
CA ARG A 225 -5.61 10.33 18.57
C ARG A 225 -4.15 9.90 18.62
N LEU A 226 -3.89 8.59 18.70
CA LEU A 226 -2.56 8.01 18.74
C LEU A 226 -2.17 7.50 17.35
N ALA A 227 -1.05 7.98 16.79
CA ALA A 227 -0.54 7.57 15.48
C ALA A 227 0.82 6.89 15.59
N GLU A 228 1.08 5.93 14.70
CA GLU A 228 2.37 5.22 14.64
C GLU A 228 2.68 4.87 13.18
N PHE A 229 3.92 5.15 12.74
CA PHE A 229 4.50 4.41 11.63
C PHE A 229 4.91 3.04 12.16
N GLY A 230 3.93 2.15 12.22
CA GLY A 230 4.04 0.86 12.89
C GLY A 230 4.52 -0.24 11.95
N CYS A 231 5.73 -0.78 12.20
CA CYS A 231 6.24 -1.92 11.46
C CYS A 231 5.50 -3.20 11.88
N CYS A 232 4.76 -3.78 10.95
CA CYS A 232 3.97 -5.00 11.12
C CYS A 232 4.52 -6.15 10.29
N HIS A 233 4.25 -7.37 10.74
CA HIS A 233 4.69 -8.58 10.07
C HIS A 233 3.53 -9.55 9.89
N ARG A 234 3.35 -10.05 8.65
CA ARG A 234 2.32 -11.05 8.34
C ARG A 234 2.94 -12.20 7.57
N ASN A 235 2.70 -13.42 8.01
CA ASN A 235 3.18 -14.64 7.35
C ASN A 235 2.36 -14.93 6.08
N GLU A 236 2.46 -14.03 5.11
CA GLU A 236 1.80 -14.19 3.82
C GLU A 236 2.37 -15.40 3.07
N PRO A 237 1.51 -16.24 2.45
CA PRO A 237 1.98 -17.37 1.66
C PRO A 237 2.84 -16.87 0.47
N HIS A 238 3.86 -17.65 0.12
CA HIS A 238 4.83 -17.25 -0.92
C HIS A 238 4.16 -16.85 -2.25
N GLY A 239 3.13 -17.57 -2.67
CA GLY A 239 2.39 -17.29 -3.91
C GLY A 239 1.54 -16.02 -3.89
N ALA A 240 1.33 -15.39 -2.72
CA ALA A 240 0.58 -14.15 -2.58
C ALA A 240 1.49 -12.91 -2.64
N LEU A 241 2.81 -13.07 -2.54
CA LEU A 241 3.76 -11.96 -2.58
C LEU A 241 3.81 -11.33 -3.97
N HIS A 242 3.84 -9.99 -4.03
CA HIS A 242 3.83 -9.26 -5.29
C HIS A 242 4.63 -7.96 -5.21
N GLY A 243 5.93 -8.02 -5.55
CA GLY A 243 6.82 -6.86 -5.45
C GLY A 243 6.75 -6.22 -4.07
N ILE A 244 6.62 -4.90 -4.01
CA ILE A 244 6.37 -4.16 -2.76
C ILE A 244 4.88 -3.90 -2.49
N MET A 245 3.98 -4.38 -3.37
CA MET A 245 2.54 -4.23 -3.19
C MET A 245 1.96 -5.19 -2.15
N ARG A 246 2.58 -6.36 -1.95
CA ARG A 246 2.22 -7.34 -0.93
C ARG A 246 3.47 -8.04 -0.41
N VAL A 247 3.80 -7.73 0.82
CA VAL A 247 5.04 -8.12 1.50
C VAL A 247 4.72 -8.77 2.86
N ARG A 248 5.71 -9.34 3.51
CA ARG A 248 5.60 -9.92 4.85
C ARG A 248 5.94 -8.93 5.97
N GLN A 249 6.83 -7.98 5.68
CA GLN A 249 7.19 -6.88 6.58
C GLN A 249 6.76 -5.57 5.93
N PHE A 250 5.97 -4.77 6.61
CA PHE A 250 5.45 -3.50 6.10
C PHE A 250 5.21 -2.51 7.22
N THR A 251 5.28 -1.23 6.90
CA THR A 251 5.02 -0.14 7.83
C THR A 251 3.71 0.54 7.51
N GLN A 252 2.78 0.51 8.46
CA GLN A 252 1.49 1.21 8.32
C GLN A 252 1.59 2.64 8.87
N ASP A 253 0.92 3.58 8.20
CA ASP A 253 0.59 4.90 8.74
C ASP A 253 -0.65 4.80 9.64
N ASP A 254 -0.56 3.96 10.65
CA ASP A 254 -1.68 3.54 11.46
C ASP A 254 -2.00 4.56 12.56
N ALA A 255 -3.27 4.72 12.87
CA ALA A 255 -3.65 5.42 14.09
C ALA A 255 -4.96 4.90 14.64
N HIS A 256 -5.12 5.13 15.94
CA HIS A 256 -6.31 4.77 16.70
C HIS A 256 -6.84 6.00 17.42
N ILE A 257 -8.11 6.33 17.14
CA ILE A 257 -8.82 7.44 17.78
C ILE A 257 -9.70 6.84 18.84
N PHE A 258 -9.37 7.12 20.10
CA PHE A 258 -10.22 6.76 21.24
C PHE A 258 -11.17 7.93 21.50
N CYS A 259 -12.46 7.68 21.36
CA CYS A 259 -13.47 8.73 21.47
C CYS A 259 -14.71 8.25 22.19
N ARG A 260 -15.58 9.19 22.55
CA ARG A 260 -16.94 8.90 23.01
C ARG A 260 -17.84 8.62 21.81
N GLU A 261 -18.96 7.95 22.03
CA GLU A 261 -19.91 7.62 20.97
C GLU A 261 -20.44 8.87 20.24
N ASP A 262 -20.68 9.97 20.95
CA ASP A 262 -21.14 11.24 20.39
C ASP A 262 -20.07 11.97 19.54
N GLN A 263 -18.82 11.54 19.57
CA GLN A 263 -17.71 12.10 18.78
C GLN A 263 -17.43 11.34 17.47
N ILE A 264 -18.03 10.17 17.26
CA ILE A 264 -17.72 9.29 16.11
C ILE A 264 -17.89 10.02 14.77
N VAL A 265 -19.04 10.68 14.57
CA VAL A 265 -19.34 11.34 13.29
C VAL A 265 -18.36 12.47 13.01
N GLU A 266 -18.07 13.31 14.01
CA GLU A 266 -17.13 14.41 13.85
C GLU A 266 -15.72 13.92 13.52
N GLU A 267 -15.22 12.92 14.25
CA GLU A 267 -13.88 12.34 14.01
C GLU A 267 -13.80 11.65 12.65
N SER A 268 -14.86 10.97 12.24
CA SER A 268 -14.92 10.33 10.90
C SER A 268 -14.90 11.39 9.77
N ILE A 269 -15.63 12.50 9.91
CA ILE A 269 -15.59 13.62 8.95
C ILE A 269 -14.19 14.24 8.88
N ARG A 270 -13.55 14.49 10.03
CA ARG A 270 -12.19 15.03 10.10
C ARG A 270 -11.20 14.11 9.37
N PHE A 271 -11.33 12.80 9.59
CA PHE A 271 -10.50 11.81 8.91
C PHE A 271 -10.73 11.81 7.39
N CYS A 272 -11.98 11.78 6.92
CA CYS A 272 -12.30 11.81 5.49
C CYS A 272 -11.67 13.02 4.79
N ARG A 273 -11.78 14.21 5.40
CA ARG A 273 -11.18 15.45 4.87
C ARG A 273 -9.66 15.40 4.86
N LEU A 274 -9.05 14.89 5.93
CA LEU A 274 -7.59 14.71 5.98
C LEU A 274 -7.10 13.77 4.89
N LEU A 275 -7.75 12.63 4.72
CA LEU A 275 -7.43 11.63 3.70
C LEU A 275 -7.57 12.22 2.28
N GLU A 276 -8.67 12.90 2.00
CA GLU A 276 -8.91 13.52 0.70
C GLU A 276 -7.83 14.54 0.35
N ASN A 277 -7.45 15.41 1.31
CA ASN A 277 -6.38 16.37 1.12
C ASN A 277 -5.04 15.70 0.86
N VAL A 278 -4.69 14.66 1.64
CA VAL A 278 -3.46 13.89 1.42
C VAL A 278 -3.43 13.28 0.02
N TYR A 279 -4.51 12.62 -0.40
CA TYR A 279 -4.55 12.00 -1.74
C TYR A 279 -4.43 13.02 -2.87
N ARG A 280 -5.07 14.18 -2.73
CA ARG A 280 -4.94 15.28 -3.69
C ARG A 280 -3.51 15.82 -3.75
N ASP A 281 -2.83 15.96 -2.62
CA ASP A 281 -1.43 16.38 -2.54
C ASP A 281 -0.47 15.42 -3.27
N PHE A 282 -0.83 14.13 -3.35
CA PHE A 282 -0.12 13.12 -4.13
C PHE A 282 -0.62 12.98 -5.58
N GLY A 283 -1.58 13.81 -6.01
CA GLY A 283 -2.08 13.86 -7.39
C GLY A 283 -3.25 12.91 -7.70
N PHE A 284 -3.88 12.31 -6.69
CA PHE A 284 -5.06 11.47 -6.87
C PHE A 284 -6.35 12.28 -6.70
N GLU A 285 -7.10 12.46 -7.79
CA GLU A 285 -8.35 13.21 -7.78
C GLU A 285 -9.59 12.30 -7.66
N ASN A 286 -9.48 11.05 -8.11
CA ASN A 286 -10.60 10.11 -8.16
C ASN A 286 -10.53 9.15 -6.97
N ILE A 287 -11.35 9.42 -5.97
CA ILE A 287 -11.48 8.64 -4.74
C ILE A 287 -12.87 8.02 -4.72
N ALA A 288 -12.95 6.69 -4.63
CA ALA A 288 -14.20 5.98 -4.39
C ALA A 288 -14.23 5.47 -2.95
N VAL A 289 -15.39 5.58 -2.30
CA VAL A 289 -15.58 5.11 -0.92
C VAL A 289 -16.54 3.92 -0.92
N LYS A 290 -16.21 2.89 -0.16
CA LYS A 290 -17.07 1.74 0.08
C LYS A 290 -17.36 1.60 1.57
N LEU A 291 -18.62 1.48 1.94
CA LEU A 291 -19.06 1.16 3.29
C LEU A 291 -19.36 -0.35 3.39
N SER A 292 -18.48 -1.07 4.03
CA SER A 292 -18.63 -2.50 4.30
C SER A 292 -19.41 -2.72 5.60
N THR A 293 -20.59 -3.30 5.49
CA THR A 293 -21.52 -3.50 6.62
C THR A 293 -21.34 -4.86 7.26
N ARG A 294 -22.14 -5.15 8.28
CA ARG A 294 -22.05 -6.33 9.16
C ARG A 294 -22.00 -7.66 8.41
N PRO A 295 -21.03 -8.55 8.74
CA PRO A 295 -21.01 -9.93 8.25
C PRO A 295 -21.94 -10.82 9.09
N ASP A 296 -22.23 -12.03 8.58
CA ASP A 296 -23.05 -13.03 9.29
C ASP A 296 -22.44 -13.41 10.64
N VAL A 297 -21.11 -13.63 10.69
CA VAL A 297 -20.36 -13.94 11.91
C VAL A 297 -19.70 -12.69 12.44
N ARG A 298 -20.25 -12.11 13.51
CA ARG A 298 -19.79 -10.85 14.10
C ARG A 298 -19.78 -10.88 15.62
N ALA A 299 -19.11 -9.92 16.22
CA ALA A 299 -19.17 -9.62 17.66
C ALA A 299 -20.11 -8.43 17.90
N GLY A 300 -20.70 -8.35 19.10
CA GLY A 300 -21.66 -7.32 19.47
C GLY A 300 -23.10 -7.62 19.05
N ASP A 301 -24.04 -6.80 19.52
CA ASP A 301 -25.46 -6.90 19.22
C ASP A 301 -25.86 -6.06 17.98
N ASP A 302 -27.06 -6.31 17.45
CA ASP A 302 -27.55 -5.63 16.27
C ASP A 302 -27.73 -4.12 16.48
N ALA A 303 -28.14 -3.68 17.68
CA ALA A 303 -28.30 -2.27 17.98
C ALA A 303 -26.95 -1.51 17.95
N THR A 304 -25.87 -2.13 18.38
CA THR A 304 -24.51 -1.58 18.27
C THR A 304 -24.09 -1.45 16.81
N TRP A 305 -24.37 -2.47 16.00
CA TRP A 305 -24.10 -2.43 14.57
C TRP A 305 -24.91 -1.37 13.83
N ASP A 306 -26.21 -1.24 14.16
CA ASP A 306 -27.08 -0.22 13.57
C ASP A 306 -26.52 1.19 13.82
N ARG A 307 -26.08 1.48 15.06
CA ARG A 307 -25.46 2.77 15.39
C ARG A 307 -24.13 2.99 14.67
N ALA A 308 -23.30 1.95 14.61
CA ALA A 308 -21.99 2.01 13.97
C ALA A 308 -22.08 2.26 12.46
N GLU A 309 -22.93 1.49 11.77
CA GLU A 309 -23.14 1.63 10.32
C GLU A 309 -23.74 3.00 9.99
N LYS A 310 -24.75 3.42 10.77
CA LYS A 310 -25.36 4.75 10.61
C LYS A 310 -24.32 5.87 10.85
N GLY A 311 -23.48 5.77 11.88
CA GLY A 311 -22.46 6.76 12.18
C GLY A 311 -21.45 6.93 11.03
N LEU A 312 -21.00 5.84 10.42
CA LEU A 312 -20.11 5.89 9.26
C LEU A 312 -20.82 6.42 8.01
N GLN A 313 -22.09 6.05 7.78
CA GLN A 313 -22.87 6.59 6.66
C GLN A 313 -23.08 8.10 6.81
N ASP A 314 -23.50 8.56 7.98
CA ASP A 314 -23.70 9.99 8.27
C ASP A 314 -22.39 10.79 8.05
N ALA A 315 -21.23 10.20 8.38
CA ALA A 315 -19.93 10.83 8.18
C ALA A 315 -19.56 10.98 6.70
N VAL A 316 -19.81 9.95 5.90
CA VAL A 316 -19.54 9.97 4.45
C VAL A 316 -20.46 10.97 3.74
N ASP A 317 -21.75 10.98 4.09
CA ASP A 317 -22.74 11.91 3.56
C ASP A 317 -22.35 13.36 3.89
N ALA A 318 -21.94 13.62 5.14
CA ALA A 318 -21.49 14.94 5.58
C ALA A 318 -20.16 15.37 4.95
N ALA A 319 -19.29 14.42 4.56
CA ALA A 319 -18.08 14.69 3.82
C ALA A 319 -18.35 14.92 2.32
N GLY A 320 -19.56 14.61 1.83
CA GLY A 320 -19.93 14.75 0.42
C GLY A 320 -19.25 13.74 -0.51
N LEU A 321 -18.79 12.59 0.03
CA LEU A 321 -18.11 11.56 -0.74
C LEU A 321 -19.09 10.55 -1.31
N PRO A 322 -18.99 10.18 -2.61
CA PRO A 322 -19.80 9.11 -3.17
C PRO A 322 -19.44 7.77 -2.52
N CYS A 323 -20.45 7.07 -1.99
CA CYS A 323 -20.25 5.83 -1.26
C CYS A 323 -21.08 4.68 -1.82
N GLU A 324 -20.45 3.53 -2.03
CA GLU A 324 -21.08 2.26 -2.38
C GLU A 324 -21.20 1.39 -1.12
N ILE A 325 -22.40 0.85 -0.86
CA ILE A 325 -22.59 -0.07 0.27
C ILE A 325 -22.22 -1.49 -0.15
N MET A 326 -21.36 -2.15 0.65
CA MET A 326 -20.90 -3.51 0.46
C MET A 326 -21.44 -4.40 1.60
N PRO A 327 -22.61 -5.04 1.43
CA PRO A 327 -23.22 -5.85 2.47
C PRO A 327 -22.37 -7.07 2.83
N GLY A 328 -22.16 -7.30 4.13
CA GLY A 328 -21.46 -8.49 4.63
C GLY A 328 -19.93 -8.43 4.61
N GLU A 329 -19.32 -7.35 4.08
CA GLU A 329 -17.88 -7.23 3.90
C GLU A 329 -17.15 -6.54 5.09
N GLY A 330 -17.89 -6.20 6.15
CA GLY A 330 -17.34 -5.58 7.37
C GLY A 330 -16.41 -6.53 8.14
N ALA A 331 -15.60 -5.95 9.03
CA ALA A 331 -14.82 -6.75 9.97
C ALA A 331 -15.73 -7.40 11.01
N PHE A 332 -15.28 -8.50 11.62
CA PHE A 332 -16.10 -9.17 12.65
C PHE A 332 -16.40 -8.30 13.88
N TYR A 333 -15.66 -7.23 14.09
CA TYR A 333 -15.76 -6.33 15.24
C TYR A 333 -16.38 -4.97 14.91
N GLY A 334 -16.60 -4.65 13.62
CA GLY A 334 -17.24 -3.39 13.22
C GLY A 334 -17.28 -3.13 11.72
N PRO A 335 -18.14 -2.20 11.30
CA PRO A 335 -18.20 -1.74 9.91
C PRO A 335 -16.95 -0.92 9.57
N LYS A 336 -16.67 -0.79 8.26
CA LYS A 336 -15.51 -0.06 7.77
C LYS A 336 -15.81 0.77 6.53
N LEU A 337 -15.15 1.91 6.43
CA LEU A 337 -14.99 2.65 5.18
C LEU A 337 -13.68 2.22 4.52
N GLU A 338 -13.73 1.95 3.23
CA GLU A 338 -12.59 1.63 2.38
C GLU A 338 -12.46 2.68 1.30
N PHE A 339 -11.27 3.29 1.21
CA PHE A 339 -10.99 4.34 0.24
C PHE A 339 -10.13 3.77 -0.87
N GLN A 340 -10.64 3.91 -2.09
CA GLN A 340 -10.03 3.38 -3.28
C GLN A 340 -9.52 4.51 -4.17
N LEU A 341 -8.27 4.41 -4.59
CA LEU A 341 -7.63 5.31 -5.55
C LEU A 341 -7.66 4.71 -6.93
N THR A 342 -7.90 5.55 -7.94
CA THR A 342 -7.75 5.15 -9.34
C THR A 342 -6.50 5.79 -9.91
N ASP A 343 -5.58 4.96 -10.41
CA ASP A 343 -4.32 5.43 -10.98
C ASP A 343 -4.45 5.92 -12.44
N ALA A 344 -3.36 6.49 -12.98
CA ALA A 344 -3.30 7.07 -14.32
C ALA A 344 -3.70 6.12 -15.47
N ILE A 345 -3.70 4.81 -15.25
CA ILE A 345 -4.11 3.81 -16.24
C ILE A 345 -5.43 3.11 -15.89
N GLY A 346 -6.16 3.66 -14.90
CA GLY A 346 -7.50 3.21 -14.51
C GLY A 346 -7.53 1.95 -13.65
N ARG A 347 -6.43 1.60 -12.95
CA ARG A 347 -6.44 0.54 -11.93
C ARG A 347 -6.90 1.11 -10.59
N VAL A 348 -7.66 0.30 -9.86
CA VAL A 348 -8.19 0.67 -8.56
C VAL A 348 -7.33 0.06 -7.45
N TRP A 349 -6.91 0.89 -6.49
CA TRP A 349 -6.08 0.52 -5.35
C TRP A 349 -6.80 0.87 -4.05
N GLN A 350 -7.06 -0.13 -3.23
CA GLN A 350 -7.53 0.12 -1.87
C GLN A 350 -6.32 0.51 -1.00
N CYS A 351 -6.37 1.71 -0.41
CA CYS A 351 -5.32 2.26 0.45
C CYS A 351 -5.88 2.64 1.82
N GLY A 352 -6.68 3.69 1.87
CA GLY A 352 -7.23 4.19 3.12
C GLY A 352 -8.34 3.33 3.70
N THR A 353 -8.41 3.30 5.03
CA THR A 353 -9.47 2.62 5.78
C THR A 353 -9.83 3.41 7.02
N LEU A 354 -11.11 3.37 7.40
CA LEU A 354 -11.61 3.78 8.70
C LEU A 354 -12.53 2.68 9.23
N GLN A 355 -12.22 2.11 10.38
CA GLN A 355 -12.98 1.02 10.98
C GLN A 355 -13.45 1.40 12.38
N LEU A 356 -14.73 1.21 12.64
CA LEU A 356 -15.33 1.48 13.93
C LEU A 356 -15.32 0.20 14.79
N ASP A 357 -14.84 0.28 16.03
CA ASP A 357 -14.65 -0.86 16.92
C ASP A 357 -15.12 -0.56 18.33
N TYR A 358 -16.13 -1.31 18.77
CA TYR A 358 -16.61 -1.31 20.15
C TYR A 358 -16.06 -2.50 20.96
N VAL A 359 -15.42 -3.47 20.30
CA VAL A 359 -15.10 -4.77 20.88
C VAL A 359 -13.71 -4.79 21.51
N LEU A 360 -12.70 -4.27 20.81
CA LEU A 360 -11.31 -4.34 21.27
C LEU A 360 -11.05 -3.51 22.53
N PRO A 361 -11.60 -2.28 22.70
CA PRO A 361 -11.49 -1.54 23.95
C PRO A 361 -12.07 -2.30 25.15
N GLU A 362 -13.16 -3.02 24.96
CA GLU A 362 -13.77 -3.84 26.02
C GLU A 362 -12.87 -5.03 26.38
N ARG A 363 -12.42 -5.81 25.39
CA ARG A 363 -11.59 -6.99 25.59
C ARG A 363 -10.29 -6.70 26.29
N LEU A 364 -9.68 -5.54 25.97
CA LEU A 364 -8.41 -5.12 26.55
C LEU A 364 -8.57 -4.24 27.80
N GLY A 365 -9.79 -3.98 28.24
CA GLY A 365 -10.07 -3.24 29.46
C GLY A 365 -9.75 -1.75 29.41
N ALA A 366 -9.92 -1.11 28.24
CA ALA A 366 -9.78 0.33 28.10
C ALA A 366 -10.97 1.06 28.75
N GLU A 367 -10.73 2.05 29.62
CA GLU A 367 -11.76 2.80 30.35
C GLU A 367 -11.40 4.27 30.46
N TYR A 368 -12.43 5.11 30.51
CA TYR A 368 -12.32 6.51 30.91
C TYR A 368 -13.36 6.88 31.95
N THR A 369 -13.14 7.96 32.68
CA THR A 369 -14.11 8.49 33.66
C THR A 369 -15.02 9.51 32.97
N ALA A 370 -16.31 9.24 32.95
CA ALA A 370 -17.33 10.13 32.40
C ALA A 370 -17.58 11.34 33.29
N SER A 371 -18.39 12.31 32.82
CA SER A 371 -18.69 13.55 33.55
C SER A 371 -19.44 13.33 34.85
N ASP A 372 -20.16 12.23 34.98
CA ASP A 372 -20.89 11.79 36.18
C ASP A 372 -20.03 10.97 37.16
N GLY A 373 -18.74 10.77 36.84
CA GLY A 373 -17.80 9.97 37.62
C GLY A 373 -17.85 8.46 37.33
N SER A 374 -18.74 8.00 36.49
CA SER A 374 -18.82 6.57 36.09
C SER A 374 -17.65 6.16 35.19
N LYS A 375 -17.31 4.87 35.21
CA LYS A 375 -16.36 4.27 34.27
C LYS A 375 -17.10 3.86 33.01
N GLN A 376 -16.58 4.31 31.87
CA GLN A 376 -17.15 4.00 30.56
C GLN A 376 -16.08 3.49 29.60
N ARG A 377 -16.48 2.76 28.56
CA ARG A 377 -15.62 2.25 27.49
C ARG A 377 -15.53 3.29 26.37
N PRO A 378 -14.34 3.62 25.89
CA PRO A 378 -14.23 4.41 24.67
C PRO A 378 -14.63 3.57 23.46
N VAL A 379 -15.07 4.25 22.40
CA VAL A 379 -15.11 3.70 21.05
C VAL A 379 -13.74 3.90 20.42
N MET A 380 -13.32 2.97 19.59
CA MET A 380 -12.04 3.06 18.88
C MET A 380 -12.27 3.11 17.37
N LEU A 381 -11.70 4.13 16.72
CA LEU A 381 -11.63 4.22 15.27
C LEU A 381 -10.23 3.83 14.83
N HIS A 382 -10.09 2.73 14.11
CA HIS A 382 -8.85 2.35 13.45
C HIS A 382 -8.78 3.06 12.10
N ARG A 383 -7.67 3.72 11.80
CA ARG A 383 -7.52 4.38 10.51
C ARG A 383 -6.11 4.21 9.92
N ALA A 384 -6.05 4.08 8.61
CA ALA A 384 -4.85 4.28 7.80
C ALA A 384 -5.22 5.16 6.61
N ILE A 385 -4.30 6.03 6.17
CA ILE A 385 -4.47 6.86 4.97
C ILE A 385 -3.76 6.20 3.79
N LEU A 386 -2.46 5.92 3.93
CA LEU A 386 -1.64 5.30 2.88
C LEU A 386 -1.85 3.78 2.80
N GLY A 387 -2.25 3.16 3.92
CA GLY A 387 -2.35 1.72 4.12
C GLY A 387 -1.03 1.11 4.57
N SER A 388 -0.06 0.96 3.69
CA SER A 388 1.35 0.74 4.04
C SER A 388 2.26 1.61 3.18
N MET A 389 3.40 2.01 3.75
CA MET A 389 4.41 2.83 3.08
C MET A 389 4.92 2.13 1.82
N GLU A 390 5.22 0.85 1.90
CA GLU A 390 5.73 0.04 0.82
C GLU A 390 4.75 -0.01 -0.36
N ARG A 391 3.51 -0.37 -0.08
CA ARG A 391 2.45 -0.45 -1.11
C ARG A 391 2.18 0.92 -1.73
N TYR A 392 2.10 1.96 -0.93
CA TYR A 392 1.84 3.31 -1.40
C TYR A 392 2.98 3.84 -2.28
N ILE A 393 4.24 3.62 -1.87
CA ILE A 393 5.41 3.95 -2.70
C ILE A 393 5.36 3.18 -4.03
N GLY A 394 5.00 1.90 -4.00
CA GLY A 394 4.80 1.10 -5.22
C GLY A 394 3.75 1.71 -6.15
N ILE A 395 2.61 2.14 -5.61
CA ILE A 395 1.56 2.84 -6.37
C ILE A 395 2.09 4.14 -6.97
N LEU A 396 2.83 4.95 -6.21
CA LEU A 396 3.41 6.20 -6.70
C LEU A 396 4.47 5.98 -7.79
N ILE A 397 5.31 4.94 -7.68
CA ILE A 397 6.26 4.58 -8.73
C ILE A 397 5.52 4.30 -10.05
N GLU A 398 4.42 3.55 -10.00
CA GLU A 398 3.62 3.20 -11.17
C GLU A 398 2.79 4.38 -11.67
N GLU A 399 2.21 5.19 -10.77
CA GLU A 399 1.45 6.40 -11.11
C GLU A 399 2.30 7.38 -11.91
N PHE A 400 3.46 7.74 -11.38
CA PHE A 400 4.37 8.69 -12.01
C PHE A 400 5.31 8.05 -13.04
N SER A 401 5.24 6.74 -13.27
CA SER A 401 6.19 6.02 -14.15
C SER A 401 7.64 6.35 -13.78
N GLY A 402 7.94 6.48 -12.49
CA GLY A 402 9.22 6.88 -11.92
C GLY A 402 9.57 8.36 -12.02
N ALA A 403 8.80 9.18 -12.74
CA ALA A 403 9.02 10.63 -12.85
C ALA A 403 8.29 11.38 -11.74
N PHE A 404 8.78 11.26 -10.52
CA PHE A 404 8.14 11.85 -9.35
C PHE A 404 8.04 13.38 -9.41
N PRO A 405 7.02 13.98 -8.77
CA PRO A 405 7.01 15.41 -8.49
C PRO A 405 8.30 15.83 -7.79
N MET A 406 8.76 17.07 -8.01
CA MET A 406 10.06 17.53 -7.54
C MET A 406 10.26 17.34 -6.04
N TRP A 407 9.24 17.55 -5.22
CA TRP A 407 9.32 17.38 -3.77
C TRP A 407 9.57 15.93 -3.31
N LEU A 408 9.10 14.93 -4.09
CA LEU A 408 9.31 13.49 -3.83
C LEU A 408 10.58 12.93 -4.48
N SER A 409 11.08 13.58 -5.54
CA SER A 409 12.21 13.07 -6.32
C SER A 409 13.45 12.86 -5.45
N PRO A 410 14.08 11.67 -5.45
CA PRO A 410 15.27 11.41 -4.61
C PRO A 410 16.46 12.29 -5.01
N VAL A 411 16.61 12.57 -6.29
CA VAL A 411 17.53 13.56 -6.84
C VAL A 411 16.70 14.59 -7.59
N GLN A 412 16.77 15.85 -7.16
CA GLN A 412 15.96 16.93 -7.72
C GLN A 412 16.66 17.66 -8.86
N VAL A 413 17.96 17.85 -8.71
CA VAL A 413 18.81 18.54 -9.69
C VAL A 413 20.10 17.75 -9.89
N VAL A 414 20.51 17.60 -11.14
CA VAL A 414 21.89 17.19 -11.48
C VAL A 414 22.58 18.37 -12.14
N VAL A 415 23.72 18.79 -11.58
CA VAL A 415 24.58 19.79 -12.21
C VAL A 415 25.63 19.07 -13.06
N ALA A 416 25.54 19.24 -14.38
CA ALA A 416 26.39 18.53 -15.36
C ALA A 416 27.33 19.49 -16.05
N ALA A 417 28.66 19.30 -15.85
CA ALA A 417 29.69 20.07 -16.54
C ALA A 417 29.84 19.63 -17.99
N ILE A 418 29.99 20.58 -18.92
CA ILE A 418 30.27 20.32 -20.34
C ILE A 418 31.72 19.91 -20.55
N THR A 419 32.65 20.56 -19.85
CA THR A 419 34.11 20.34 -19.91
C THR A 419 34.68 20.42 -18.51
N ASP A 420 35.90 19.88 -18.32
CA ASP A 420 36.59 19.89 -17.03
C ASP A 420 36.84 21.32 -16.51
N ALA A 421 36.99 22.31 -17.41
CA ALA A 421 37.16 23.71 -17.04
C ALA A 421 35.90 24.30 -16.30
N ALA A 422 34.76 23.68 -16.43
CA ALA A 422 33.52 24.09 -15.74
C ALA A 422 33.28 23.31 -14.44
N ASN A 423 34.15 22.36 -14.05
CA ASN A 423 33.92 21.51 -12.87
C ASN A 423 33.85 22.31 -11.57
N GLU A 424 34.76 23.29 -11.40
CA GLU A 424 34.75 24.13 -10.20
C GLU A 424 33.44 24.89 -10.03
N TYR A 425 32.94 25.48 -11.12
CA TYR A 425 31.65 26.16 -11.07
C TYR A 425 30.46 25.21 -10.88
N ALA A 426 30.53 24.00 -11.46
CA ALA A 426 29.52 22.98 -11.28
C ALA A 426 29.42 22.54 -9.81
N GLU A 427 30.55 22.38 -9.13
CA GLU A 427 30.60 22.07 -7.69
C GLU A 427 30.07 23.24 -6.82
N GLU A 428 30.48 24.47 -7.15
CA GLU A 428 29.98 25.69 -6.50
C GLU A 428 28.45 25.79 -6.64
N ALA A 429 27.92 25.66 -7.84
CA ALA A 429 26.49 25.70 -8.13
C ALA A 429 25.72 24.60 -7.39
N ALA A 430 26.25 23.39 -7.38
CA ALA A 430 25.65 22.28 -6.64
C ALA A 430 25.65 22.54 -5.12
N ALA A 431 26.72 23.11 -4.59
CA ALA A 431 26.80 23.48 -3.18
C ALA A 431 25.77 24.58 -2.82
N ALA A 432 25.61 25.59 -3.68
CA ALA A 432 24.62 26.65 -3.50
C ALA A 432 23.18 26.10 -3.51
N LEU A 433 22.86 25.24 -4.47
CA LEU A 433 21.56 24.58 -4.56
C LEU A 433 21.28 23.66 -3.36
N ARG A 434 22.29 22.89 -2.88
CA ARG A 434 22.18 22.10 -1.63
C ARG A 434 21.93 22.97 -0.41
N LYS A 435 22.60 24.12 -0.31
CA LYS A 435 22.39 25.10 0.76
C LYS A 435 20.97 25.68 0.72
N ALA A 436 20.36 25.78 -0.44
CA ALA A 436 18.97 26.17 -0.61
C ALA A 436 17.97 25.04 -0.29
N GLY A 437 18.42 23.86 0.18
CA GLY A 437 17.58 22.76 0.61
C GLY A 437 17.28 21.71 -0.46
N LEU A 438 17.91 21.79 -1.64
CA LEU A 438 17.69 20.86 -2.74
C LEU A 438 18.57 19.61 -2.63
N ARG A 439 18.06 18.46 -3.10
CA ARG A 439 18.81 17.21 -3.28
C ARG A 439 19.53 17.24 -4.63
N VAL A 440 20.85 17.45 -4.60
CA VAL A 440 21.65 17.76 -5.80
C VAL A 440 22.81 16.78 -5.95
N GLU A 441 22.93 16.19 -7.13
CA GLU A 441 24.11 15.45 -7.59
C GLU A 441 24.90 16.26 -8.62
N THR A 442 26.20 15.91 -8.80
CA THR A 442 27.05 16.49 -9.83
C THR A 442 27.48 15.41 -10.83
N ASP A 443 27.56 15.79 -12.11
CA ASP A 443 28.13 14.93 -13.13
C ASP A 443 29.32 15.63 -13.79
N LEU A 444 30.51 15.34 -13.25
CA LEU A 444 31.79 15.92 -13.67
C LEU A 444 32.60 14.99 -14.60
N ARG A 445 32.00 13.86 -15.03
CA ARG A 445 32.66 12.88 -15.90
C ARG A 445 33.03 13.53 -17.22
N ASN A 446 34.17 13.10 -17.77
CA ASN A 446 34.60 13.54 -19.12
C ASN A 446 33.80 12.77 -20.19
N GLU A 447 32.51 13.13 -20.33
CA GLU A 447 31.57 12.53 -21.27
C GLU A 447 30.83 13.62 -22.05
N LYS A 448 30.37 13.28 -23.26
CA LYS A 448 29.56 14.23 -24.06
C LYS A 448 28.29 14.64 -23.30
N ILE A 449 28.03 15.93 -23.26
CA ILE A 449 26.87 16.47 -22.50
C ILE A 449 25.55 15.83 -22.94
N ASN A 450 25.34 15.50 -24.19
CA ASN A 450 24.15 14.82 -24.66
C ASN A 450 24.00 13.40 -24.08
N TYR A 451 25.10 12.71 -23.81
CA TYR A 451 25.10 11.41 -23.13
C TYR A 451 24.67 11.56 -21.67
N LYS A 452 25.31 12.52 -20.96
CA LYS A 452 24.95 12.83 -19.56
C LYS A 452 23.46 13.19 -19.43
N VAL A 453 22.98 14.11 -20.27
CA VAL A 453 21.56 14.53 -20.28
C VAL A 453 20.64 13.33 -20.54
N ARG A 454 20.97 12.45 -21.48
CA ARG A 454 20.18 11.25 -21.77
C ARG A 454 20.16 10.31 -20.57
N GLU A 455 21.28 10.05 -19.96
CA GLU A 455 21.41 9.15 -18.80
C GLU A 455 20.57 9.65 -17.64
N HIS A 456 20.70 10.92 -17.24
CA HIS A 456 19.91 11.51 -16.16
C HIS A 456 18.42 11.62 -16.50
N SER A 457 18.05 11.80 -17.77
CA SER A 457 16.65 11.74 -18.21
C SER A 457 16.06 10.33 -18.09
N VAL A 458 16.83 9.28 -18.36
CA VAL A 458 16.44 7.88 -18.14
C VAL A 458 16.26 7.60 -16.64
N GLN A 459 17.12 8.20 -15.80
CA GLN A 459 17.00 8.18 -14.34
C GLN A 459 15.88 9.06 -13.79
N LYS A 460 15.07 9.68 -14.67
CA LYS A 460 13.90 10.50 -14.30
C LYS A 460 14.24 11.70 -13.41
N VAL A 461 15.46 12.23 -13.48
CA VAL A 461 15.84 13.45 -12.76
C VAL A 461 15.01 14.63 -13.28
N PRO A 462 14.28 15.37 -12.41
CA PRO A 462 13.40 16.47 -12.85
C PRO A 462 14.14 17.59 -13.56
N ILE A 463 15.32 17.98 -13.04
CA ILE A 463 16.09 19.11 -13.52
C ILE A 463 17.55 18.69 -13.79
N ILE A 464 18.02 18.97 -14.99
CA ILE A 464 19.45 18.86 -15.35
C ILE A 464 19.96 20.27 -15.61
N ALA A 465 20.83 20.77 -14.73
CA ALA A 465 21.50 22.06 -14.85
C ALA A 465 22.82 21.87 -15.58
N VAL A 466 22.89 22.28 -16.84
CA VAL A 466 24.09 22.18 -17.67
C VAL A 466 24.94 23.43 -17.49
N VAL A 467 26.23 23.25 -17.26
CA VAL A 467 27.18 24.35 -17.09
C VAL A 467 28.42 24.17 -17.97
N GLY A 468 28.81 25.22 -18.64
CA GLY A 468 30.05 25.35 -19.45
C GLY A 468 30.78 26.62 -19.08
N GLY A 469 31.78 27.02 -19.90
CA GLY A 469 32.59 28.21 -19.67
C GLY A 469 31.77 29.50 -19.61
N ARG A 470 30.75 29.66 -20.50
CA ARG A 470 29.86 30.82 -20.52
C ARG A 470 29.00 30.91 -19.26
N GLU A 471 28.38 29.79 -18.88
CA GLU A 471 27.56 29.72 -17.65
C GLU A 471 28.40 30.03 -16.40
N ALA A 472 29.66 29.62 -16.38
CA ALA A 472 30.58 29.92 -15.30
C ALA A 472 30.95 31.41 -15.23
N GLU A 473 31.22 32.06 -16.40
CA GLU A 473 31.49 33.50 -16.48
C GLU A 473 30.30 34.35 -16.07
N ASP A 474 29.11 33.99 -16.60
CA ASP A 474 27.86 34.75 -16.38
C ASP A 474 27.15 34.38 -15.07
N ARG A 475 27.65 33.39 -14.32
CA ARG A 475 27.05 32.83 -13.10
C ARG A 475 25.60 32.38 -13.29
N THR A 476 25.37 31.68 -14.39
CA THR A 476 24.07 31.17 -14.80
C THR A 476 24.05 29.64 -14.86
N LEU A 477 22.85 29.07 -14.98
CA LEU A 477 22.58 27.64 -15.22
C LEU A 477 21.70 27.50 -16.45
N ALA A 478 22.01 26.52 -17.28
CA ALA A 478 21.16 26.13 -18.40
C ALA A 478 20.27 24.95 -17.95
N LEU A 479 19.05 25.25 -17.49
CA LEU A 479 18.14 24.25 -16.95
C LEU A 479 17.41 23.49 -18.07
N ARG A 480 17.45 22.18 -18.00
CA ARG A 480 16.65 21.25 -18.80
C ARG A 480 15.68 20.50 -17.90
N ARG A 481 14.39 20.60 -18.20
CA ARG A 481 13.34 19.93 -17.46
C ARG A 481 13.00 18.58 -18.11
N LEU A 482 12.77 17.57 -17.29
CA LEU A 482 12.34 16.25 -17.75
C LEU A 482 11.05 16.38 -18.59
N GLY A 483 11.04 15.73 -19.77
CA GLY A 483 9.89 15.78 -20.69
C GLY A 483 9.78 17.05 -21.54
N SER A 484 10.68 18.03 -21.35
CA SER A 484 10.72 19.25 -22.16
C SER A 484 11.91 19.24 -23.13
N ASN A 485 11.69 19.74 -24.35
CA ASN A 485 12.78 19.93 -25.33
C ASN A 485 13.46 21.30 -25.17
N GLY A 486 12.94 22.17 -24.29
CA GLY A 486 13.48 23.52 -24.07
C GLY A 486 14.65 23.55 -23.08
N GLN A 487 15.39 24.64 -23.14
CA GLN A 487 16.43 24.99 -22.17
C GLN A 487 16.16 26.42 -21.67
N GLN A 488 16.22 26.61 -20.37
CA GLN A 488 16.03 27.91 -19.72
C GLN A 488 17.36 28.36 -19.11
N MET A 489 17.81 29.54 -19.50
CA MET A 489 18.92 30.21 -18.81
C MET A 489 18.41 30.96 -17.60
N ILE A 490 19.04 30.76 -16.45
CA ILE A 490 18.65 31.39 -15.19
C ILE A 490 19.90 31.70 -14.37
N SER A 491 19.90 32.80 -13.60
CA SER A 491 20.99 33.08 -12.67
C SER A 491 21.06 32.01 -11.56
N LEU A 492 22.23 31.74 -11.01
CA LEU A 492 22.39 30.79 -9.90
C LEU A 492 21.54 31.21 -8.69
N GLU A 493 21.44 32.51 -8.41
CA GLU A 493 20.64 33.04 -7.30
C GLU A 493 19.16 32.77 -7.51
N ASP A 494 18.62 33.09 -8.70
CA ASP A 494 17.22 32.82 -9.01
C ASP A 494 16.92 31.31 -9.03
N ALA A 495 17.85 30.49 -9.56
CA ALA A 495 17.71 29.05 -9.56
C ALA A 495 17.59 28.50 -8.12
N CYS A 496 18.43 28.96 -7.20
CA CYS A 496 18.37 28.55 -5.81
C CYS A 496 17.01 28.90 -5.18
N ARG A 497 16.49 30.11 -5.44
CA ARG A 497 15.19 30.55 -4.93
C ARG A 497 14.03 29.77 -5.55
N ASP A 498 13.95 29.76 -6.87
CA ASP A 498 12.80 29.27 -7.60
C ASP A 498 12.67 27.74 -7.52
N LEU A 499 13.79 27.02 -7.65
CA LEU A 499 13.79 25.56 -7.53
C LEU A 499 13.54 25.10 -6.09
N ALA A 500 14.03 25.83 -5.07
CA ALA A 500 13.71 25.53 -3.67
C ALA A 500 12.21 25.68 -3.40
N GLN A 501 11.58 26.75 -3.92
CA GLN A 501 10.13 26.96 -3.80
C GLN A 501 9.34 25.85 -4.54
N GLU A 502 9.76 25.46 -5.73
CA GLU A 502 9.14 24.36 -6.49
C GLU A 502 9.24 23.02 -5.76
N ALA A 503 10.38 22.79 -5.07
CA ALA A 503 10.68 21.56 -4.34
C ALA A 503 9.96 21.42 -3.00
N LEU A 504 9.24 22.46 -2.55
CA LEU A 504 8.44 22.35 -1.32
C LEU A 504 7.36 21.28 -1.47
N ALA A 505 7.15 20.53 -0.39
CA ALA A 505 6.01 19.64 -0.29
C ALA A 505 4.68 20.43 -0.33
N PRO A 506 3.56 19.87 -0.81
CA PRO A 506 2.31 20.59 -0.98
C PRO A 506 1.84 21.34 0.29
N ASP A 507 2.00 20.70 1.44
CA ASP A 507 1.62 21.26 2.76
C ASP A 507 2.46 22.47 3.21
N LEU A 508 3.60 22.72 2.57
CA LEU A 508 4.51 23.82 2.86
C LEU A 508 4.39 24.97 1.84
N LYS A 509 3.62 24.79 0.77
CA LYS A 509 3.36 25.84 -0.20
C LYS A 509 2.32 26.80 0.36
N SER A 510 2.62 28.10 0.30
CA SER A 510 1.62 29.14 0.58
C SER A 510 0.59 29.14 -0.55
N ASP A 511 -0.70 29.23 -0.22
CA ASP A 511 -1.78 29.45 -1.15
C ASP A 511 -1.62 30.73 -1.97
#